data_7d858e03c0b84d72149fdbd35fbe3e48
#
_entry.id   7d858e03c0b84d72149fdbd35fbe3e48
#
_cell.length_a   1.000
_cell.length_b   1.000
_cell.length_c   1.000
_cell.angle_alpha   90.00
_cell.angle_beta   90.00
_cell.angle_gamma   90.00
#
_symmetry.space_group_name_H-M   'P 1'
#
loop_
_entity.id
_entity.type
_entity.pdbx_description
1 polymer ?
#
loop_
_entity_poly.entity_id
_entity_poly.type
_entity_poly.pdbx_seq_one_letter_code
_entity_poly.pdbx_strand_id
1 'polypeptide(L)'
;MSDEHEKMLPIANVGRMMKKILPPSAKISREAKERMQQCASEFICFVTGEASDRCHKENRKTVNGDDICWALRSLGFDNYSEAMLRYLQNFRGFERENANQSNNCKAYKGEEKDEESNIRGDISAPSYDFGILERGGTSSSKPY
;
A
#
# COMPACT_ATOMS: atom_id res chain seq x y z
N MET A 1 -10.93 3.71 -28.85
CA MET A 1 -10.78 4.87 -27.93
C MET A 1 -11.33 4.60 -26.51
N SER A 2 -11.36 3.36 -26.08
CA SER A 2 -11.93 3.00 -24.77
C SER A 2 -10.90 2.52 -23.72
N ASP A 3 -9.63 2.46 -24.06
CA ASP A 3 -8.64 1.75 -23.21
C ASP A 3 -7.92 2.61 -22.17
N GLU A 4 -7.99 3.93 -22.24
CA GLU A 4 -7.27 4.77 -21.25
C GLU A 4 -8.00 4.89 -19.92
N HIS A 5 -9.33 4.85 -19.91
CA HIS A 5 -10.12 4.89 -18.67
C HIS A 5 -10.07 3.57 -17.87
N GLU A 6 -9.85 2.44 -18.54
CA GLU A 6 -9.72 1.14 -17.86
C GLU A 6 -8.41 0.97 -17.08
N LYS A 7 -7.40 1.77 -17.41
CA LYS A 7 -6.09 1.73 -16.72
C LYS A 7 -6.00 2.63 -15.48
N MET A 8 -7.02 3.43 -15.22
CA MET A 8 -7.02 4.34 -14.08
C MET A 8 -7.63 3.72 -12.84
N LEU A 9 -7.17 4.16 -11.67
CA LEU A 9 -7.79 3.81 -10.40
C LEU A 9 -9.26 4.26 -10.36
N PRO A 10 -10.18 3.49 -9.75
CA PRO A 10 -11.57 3.92 -9.61
C PRO A 10 -11.68 5.23 -8.83
N ILE A 11 -12.32 6.23 -9.40
CA ILE A 11 -12.42 7.58 -8.81
C ILE A 11 -13.08 7.59 -7.43
N ALA A 12 -14.01 6.67 -7.19
CA ALA A 12 -14.65 6.51 -5.89
C ALA A 12 -13.66 6.07 -4.81
N ASN A 13 -12.70 5.21 -5.15
CA ASN A 13 -11.64 4.78 -4.24
C ASN A 13 -10.68 5.92 -3.94
N VAL A 14 -10.26 6.64 -4.97
CA VAL A 14 -9.41 7.84 -4.82
C VAL A 14 -10.08 8.85 -3.89
N GLY A 15 -11.36 9.17 -4.12
CA GLY A 15 -12.11 10.09 -3.28
C GLY A 15 -12.23 9.64 -1.81
N ARG A 16 -12.39 8.33 -1.57
CA ARG A 16 -12.40 7.77 -0.20
C ARG A 16 -11.05 7.92 0.49
N MET A 17 -9.97 7.65 -0.22
CA MET A 17 -8.62 7.82 0.32
C MET A 17 -8.31 9.27 0.65
N MET A 18 -8.66 10.20 -0.25
CA MET A 18 -8.50 11.64 -0.02
C MET A 18 -9.26 12.13 1.21
N LYS A 19 -10.46 11.61 1.44
CA LYS A 19 -11.29 11.98 2.61
C LYS A 19 -10.71 11.55 3.94
N LYS A 20 -9.93 10.47 4.00
CA LYS A 20 -9.36 9.95 5.26
C LYS A 20 -8.45 10.93 5.99
N ILE A 21 -7.78 11.80 5.25
CA ILE A 21 -6.81 12.77 5.79
C ILE A 21 -7.36 14.18 5.93
N LEU A 22 -8.59 14.39 5.49
CA LEU A 22 -9.24 15.71 5.53
C LEU A 22 -10.20 15.80 6.72
N PRO A 23 -10.38 17.02 7.28
CA PRO A 23 -11.42 17.26 8.28
C PRO A 23 -12.82 16.86 7.75
N PRO A 24 -13.75 16.43 8.61
CA PRO A 24 -15.10 16.02 8.18
C PRO A 24 -15.88 17.09 7.41
N SER A 25 -15.61 18.37 7.70
CA SER A 25 -16.21 19.52 7.02
C SER A 25 -15.64 19.80 5.64
N ALA A 26 -14.47 19.25 5.30
CA ALA A 26 -13.83 19.52 4.03
C ALA A 26 -14.55 18.84 2.87
N LYS A 27 -14.68 19.56 1.77
CA LYS A 27 -15.24 19.08 0.52
C LYS A 27 -14.13 18.92 -0.52
N ILE A 28 -14.26 17.91 -1.34
CA ILE A 28 -13.32 17.64 -2.44
C ILE A 28 -14.05 17.86 -3.75
N SER A 29 -13.56 18.76 -4.60
CA SER A 29 -14.14 18.98 -5.93
C SER A 29 -13.97 17.73 -6.81
N ARG A 30 -14.81 17.65 -7.84
CA ARG A 30 -14.70 16.58 -8.85
C ARG A 30 -13.34 16.64 -9.55
N GLU A 31 -12.94 17.83 -9.97
CA GLU A 31 -11.67 18.06 -10.62
C GLU A 31 -10.47 17.59 -9.78
N ALA A 32 -10.48 17.90 -8.47
CA ALA A 32 -9.41 17.45 -7.56
C ALA A 32 -9.29 15.92 -7.51
N LYS A 33 -10.42 15.21 -7.52
CA LYS A 33 -10.43 13.74 -7.56
C LYS A 33 -9.88 13.20 -8.87
N GLU A 34 -10.28 13.80 -10.01
CA GLU A 34 -9.82 13.41 -11.34
C GLU A 34 -8.32 13.64 -11.49
N ARG A 35 -7.78 14.77 -11.02
CA ARG A 35 -6.34 15.03 -11.04
C ARG A 35 -5.56 14.07 -10.15
N MET A 36 -6.08 13.78 -8.97
CA MET A 36 -5.44 12.79 -8.08
C MET A 36 -5.51 11.38 -8.65
N GLN A 37 -6.61 11.00 -9.32
CA GLN A 37 -6.76 9.74 -10.01
C GLN A 37 -5.67 9.56 -11.09
N GLN A 38 -5.48 10.57 -11.94
CA GLN A 38 -4.45 10.56 -12.96
C GLN A 38 -3.05 10.43 -12.35
N CYS A 39 -2.74 11.31 -11.40
CA CYS A 39 -1.43 11.32 -10.72
C CYS A 39 -1.11 9.96 -10.08
N ALA A 40 -2.04 9.39 -9.34
CA ALA A 40 -1.83 8.12 -8.66
C ALA A 40 -1.70 6.95 -9.64
N SER A 41 -2.48 6.94 -10.72
CA SER A 41 -2.40 5.90 -11.74
C SER A 41 -1.07 5.94 -12.48
N GLU A 42 -0.62 7.12 -12.89
CA GLU A 42 0.69 7.32 -13.52
C GLU A 42 1.84 6.94 -12.59
N PHE A 43 1.75 7.30 -11.32
CA PHE A 43 2.77 6.94 -10.32
C PHE A 43 2.90 5.43 -10.16
N ILE A 44 1.78 4.71 -10.09
CA ILE A 44 1.78 3.24 -10.02
C ILE A 44 2.45 2.64 -11.26
N CYS A 45 2.08 3.09 -12.45
CA CYS A 45 2.67 2.61 -13.69
C CYS A 45 4.18 2.88 -13.74
N PHE A 46 4.60 4.06 -13.35
CA PHE A 46 5.99 4.50 -13.36
C PHE A 46 6.87 3.67 -12.43
N VAL A 47 6.46 3.51 -11.17
CA VAL A 47 7.21 2.71 -10.18
C VAL A 47 7.21 1.23 -10.56
N THR A 48 6.07 0.71 -11.05
CA THR A 48 5.96 -0.69 -11.45
C THR A 48 6.82 -0.99 -12.69
N GLY A 49 6.92 -0.06 -13.64
CA GLY A 49 7.80 -0.17 -14.80
C GLY A 49 9.26 -0.36 -14.38
N GLU A 50 9.77 0.51 -13.52
CA GLU A 50 11.14 0.42 -12.98
C GLU A 50 11.38 -0.90 -12.23
N ALA A 51 10.43 -1.32 -11.41
CA ALA A 51 10.51 -2.60 -10.70
C ALA A 51 10.51 -3.79 -11.67
N SER A 52 9.73 -3.74 -12.74
CA SER A 52 9.66 -4.76 -13.78
C SER A 52 10.99 -4.89 -14.54
N ASP A 53 11.62 -3.76 -14.86
CA ASP A 53 12.92 -3.76 -15.55
C ASP A 53 14.01 -4.45 -14.71
N ARG A 54 13.99 -4.24 -13.40
CA ARG A 54 14.86 -4.99 -12.48
C ARG A 54 14.60 -6.49 -12.54
N CYS A 55 13.32 -6.89 -12.46
CA CYS A 55 12.94 -8.31 -12.54
C CYS A 55 13.41 -8.95 -13.83
N HIS A 56 13.28 -8.27 -14.97
CA HIS A 56 13.75 -8.75 -16.24
C HIS A 56 15.28 -8.97 -16.27
N LYS A 57 16.05 -8.04 -15.73
CA LYS A 57 17.50 -8.13 -15.62
C LYS A 57 17.93 -9.33 -14.76
N GLU A 58 17.12 -9.69 -13.76
CA GLU A 58 17.35 -10.84 -12.87
C GLU A 58 16.69 -12.14 -13.36
N ASN A 59 16.14 -12.15 -14.58
CA ASN A 59 15.39 -13.28 -15.16
C ASN A 59 14.23 -13.79 -14.29
N ARG A 60 13.59 -12.90 -13.53
CA ARG A 60 12.40 -13.18 -12.73
C ARG A 60 11.13 -12.73 -13.45
N LYS A 61 10.04 -13.45 -13.21
CA LYS A 61 8.71 -13.14 -13.80
C LYS A 61 7.79 -12.37 -12.83
N THR A 62 8.11 -12.38 -11.54
CA THR A 62 7.23 -11.83 -10.50
C THR A 62 7.89 -10.62 -9.86
N VAL A 63 7.20 -9.49 -9.89
CA VAL A 63 7.55 -8.28 -9.14
C VAL A 63 7.10 -8.47 -7.70
N ASN A 64 7.99 -8.29 -6.74
CA ASN A 64 7.71 -8.39 -5.31
C ASN A 64 7.82 -7.04 -4.60
N GLY A 65 7.54 -7.01 -3.28
CA GLY A 65 7.60 -5.79 -2.49
C GLY A 65 9.00 -5.17 -2.41
N ASP A 66 10.04 -5.98 -2.42
CA ASP A 66 11.42 -5.48 -2.40
C ASP A 66 11.79 -4.77 -3.71
N ASP A 67 11.22 -5.23 -4.84
CA ASP A 67 11.41 -4.56 -6.14
C ASP A 67 10.76 -3.19 -6.17
N ILE A 68 9.58 -3.05 -5.56
CA ILE A 68 8.92 -1.74 -5.41
C ILE A 68 9.73 -0.81 -4.52
N CYS A 69 10.23 -1.28 -3.39
CA CYS A 69 11.09 -0.47 -2.51
C CYS A 69 12.38 -0.03 -3.22
N TRP A 70 12.97 -0.93 -3.99
CA TRP A 70 14.15 -0.63 -4.79
C TRP A 70 13.84 0.40 -5.88
N ALA A 71 12.72 0.22 -6.62
CA ALA A 71 12.30 1.14 -7.66
C ALA A 71 12.07 2.56 -7.12
N LEU A 72 11.40 2.69 -5.98
CA LEU A 72 11.21 3.98 -5.32
C LEU A 72 12.53 4.67 -5.00
N ARG A 73 13.52 3.91 -4.51
CA ARG A 73 14.86 4.45 -4.24
C ARG A 73 15.60 4.84 -5.53
N SER A 74 15.55 3.99 -6.55
CA SER A 74 16.17 4.25 -7.86
C SER A 74 15.63 5.51 -8.51
N LEU A 75 14.35 5.78 -8.32
CA LEU A 75 13.65 6.95 -8.86
C LEU A 75 13.79 8.22 -7.99
N GLY A 76 14.53 8.16 -6.88
CA GLY A 76 14.77 9.29 -5.99
C GLY A 76 13.69 9.53 -4.93
N PHE A 77 12.79 8.58 -4.73
CA PHE A 77 11.76 8.63 -3.68
C PHE A 77 12.24 7.97 -2.38
N ASP A 78 13.38 8.38 -1.85
CA ASP A 78 14.03 7.71 -0.72
C ASP A 78 13.14 7.64 0.52
N ASN A 79 12.44 8.72 0.87
CA ASN A 79 11.54 8.76 2.01
C ASN A 79 10.40 7.74 1.90
N TYR A 80 9.82 7.59 0.68
CA TYR A 80 8.81 6.58 0.41
C TYR A 80 9.39 5.17 0.45
N SER A 81 10.58 4.97 -0.09
CA SER A 81 11.28 3.69 -0.05
C SER A 81 11.50 3.21 1.37
N GLU A 82 11.99 4.07 2.26
CA GLU A 82 12.20 3.73 3.67
C GLU A 82 10.90 3.41 4.41
N ALA A 83 9.85 4.20 4.18
CA ALA A 83 8.54 3.96 4.77
C ALA A 83 7.95 2.62 4.30
N MET A 84 8.04 2.33 3.01
CA MET A 84 7.55 1.08 2.43
C MET A 84 8.36 -0.13 2.88
N LEU A 85 9.67 0.01 3.04
CA LEU A 85 10.51 -1.07 3.53
C LEU A 85 10.16 -1.45 4.98
N ARG A 86 9.94 -0.47 5.85
CA ARG A 86 9.46 -0.70 7.22
C ARG A 86 8.09 -1.38 7.25
N TYR A 87 7.18 -0.91 6.42
CA TYR A 87 5.86 -1.52 6.25
C TYR A 87 5.97 -2.99 5.83
N LEU A 88 6.77 -3.29 4.82
CA LEU A 88 6.97 -4.63 4.29
C LEU A 88 7.57 -5.57 5.34
N GLN A 89 8.52 -5.09 6.12
CA GLN A 89 9.13 -5.86 7.22
C GLN A 89 8.12 -6.19 8.32
N ASN A 90 7.30 -5.22 8.73
CA ASN A 90 6.25 -5.42 9.72
C ASN A 90 5.19 -6.40 9.22
N PHE A 91 4.76 -6.28 7.98
CA PHE A 91 3.80 -7.19 7.35
C PHE A 91 4.31 -8.62 7.32
N ARG A 92 5.55 -8.83 6.91
CA ARG A 92 6.19 -10.15 6.91
C ARG A 92 6.35 -10.74 8.31
N GLY A 93 6.62 -9.91 9.32
CA GLY A 93 6.63 -10.31 10.73
C GLY A 93 5.28 -10.84 11.17
N PHE A 94 4.22 -10.09 10.91
CA PHE A 94 2.85 -10.46 11.23
C PHE A 94 2.39 -11.76 10.54
N GLU A 95 2.71 -11.92 9.26
CA GLU A 95 2.40 -13.17 8.54
C GLU A 95 3.09 -14.39 9.15
N ARG A 96 4.35 -14.26 9.58
CA ARG A 96 5.09 -15.35 10.25
C ARG A 96 4.48 -15.73 11.58
N GLU A 97 4.07 -14.75 12.38
CA GLU A 97 3.40 -14.97 13.67
C GLU A 97 2.07 -15.69 13.48
N ASN A 98 1.26 -15.28 12.53
CA ASN A 98 -0.02 -15.92 12.19
C ASN A 98 0.16 -17.36 11.68
N ALA A 99 1.16 -17.60 10.84
CA ALA A 99 1.49 -18.94 10.35
C ALA A 99 1.92 -19.87 11.49
N ASN A 100 2.69 -19.37 12.46
CA ASN A 100 3.11 -20.14 13.62
C ASN A 100 1.94 -20.46 14.57
N GLN A 101 1.01 -19.51 14.77
CA GLN A 101 -0.21 -19.74 15.56
C GLN A 101 -1.11 -20.78 14.90
N SER A 102 -1.29 -20.72 13.58
CA SER A 102 -2.09 -21.69 12.84
C SER A 102 -1.51 -23.10 12.90
N ASN A 103 -0.19 -23.24 12.87
CA ASN A 103 0.47 -24.54 13.00
C ASN A 103 0.38 -25.10 14.43
N ASN A 104 0.42 -24.24 15.44
CA ASN A 104 0.28 -24.65 16.84
C ASN A 104 -1.15 -25.11 17.16
N CYS A 105 -2.17 -24.50 16.56
CA CYS A 105 -3.57 -24.95 16.69
C CYS A 105 -3.83 -26.31 16.00
N LYS A 106 -3.09 -26.65 14.95
CA LYS A 106 -3.19 -27.96 14.29
C LYS A 106 -2.54 -29.10 15.07
N ALA A 107 -1.54 -28.79 15.90
CA ALA A 107 -0.86 -29.77 16.74
C ALA A 107 -1.71 -30.29 17.92
N TYR A 108 -2.78 -29.57 18.31
CA TYR A 108 -3.68 -29.93 19.40
C TYR A 108 -5.01 -30.58 18.96
N LYS A 109 -5.24 -30.77 17.65
CA LYS A 109 -6.40 -31.50 17.11
C LYS A 109 -5.97 -32.84 16.50
N GLY A 110 -5.49 -33.73 17.34
CA GLY A 110 -5.66 -35.16 17.17
C GLY A 110 -6.96 -35.56 17.85
N GLU A 111 -7.88 -36.17 17.07
CA GLU A 111 -9.14 -36.78 17.52
C GLU A 111 -10.25 -35.82 17.96
N GLU A 112 -11.14 -35.44 17.04
CA GLU A 112 -12.58 -35.75 17.06
C GLU A 112 -13.28 -35.17 15.82
N LYS A 113 -14.30 -35.95 15.37
CA LYS A 113 -15.04 -35.83 14.12
C LYS A 113 -15.96 -34.59 14.05
N ASP A 114 -16.13 -34.14 12.79
CA ASP A 114 -17.35 -33.59 12.20
C ASP A 114 -18.12 -32.48 12.97
N GLU A 115 -17.94 -31.23 12.50
CA GLU A 115 -19.07 -30.37 12.16
C GLU A 115 -18.56 -29.17 11.37
N GLU A 116 -19.16 -29.00 10.20
CA GLU A 116 -19.02 -27.91 9.25
C GLU A 116 -19.53 -26.61 9.90
N SER A 117 -18.63 -25.68 10.25
CA SER A 117 -19.02 -24.32 10.51
C SER A 117 -18.07 -23.36 9.78
N ASN A 118 -18.63 -22.83 8.70
CA ASN A 118 -18.13 -21.75 7.87
C ASN A 118 -17.94 -20.46 8.71
N ILE A 119 -16.76 -20.27 9.28
CA ILE A 119 -16.39 -19.00 9.89
C ILE A 119 -15.43 -18.31 8.91
N ARG A 120 -16.00 -17.46 8.06
CA ARG A 120 -15.24 -16.36 7.42
C ARG A 120 -14.78 -15.45 8.54
N GLY A 121 -13.57 -15.71 9.03
CA GLY A 121 -12.87 -14.76 9.87
C GLY A 121 -12.59 -13.48 9.07
N ASP A 122 -13.24 -12.41 9.47
CA ASP A 122 -12.93 -11.06 9.05
C ASP A 122 -11.50 -10.76 9.53
N ILE A 123 -10.53 -10.95 8.62
CA ILE A 123 -9.15 -10.55 8.87
C ILE A 123 -9.13 -9.03 8.69
N SER A 124 -9.47 -8.32 9.75
CA SER A 124 -9.23 -6.90 9.86
C SER A 124 -7.72 -6.68 9.67
N ALA A 125 -7.34 -6.22 8.49
CA ALA A 125 -5.98 -5.79 8.23
C ALA A 125 -5.60 -4.73 9.27
N PRO A 126 -4.38 -4.81 9.86
CA PRO A 126 -3.95 -3.82 10.83
C PRO A 126 -4.10 -2.43 10.23
N SER A 127 -4.79 -1.55 10.96
CA SER A 127 -4.93 -0.14 10.61
C SER A 127 -3.55 0.49 10.69
N TYR A 128 -2.89 0.61 9.56
CA TYR A 128 -1.61 1.30 9.49
C TYR A 128 -1.87 2.79 9.56
N ASP A 129 -1.53 3.36 10.70
CA ASP A 129 -1.32 4.79 10.83
C ASP A 129 -0.10 5.14 9.95
N PHE A 130 -0.39 5.57 8.74
CA PHE A 130 0.58 6.22 7.89
C PHE A 130 0.92 7.54 8.58
N GLY A 131 1.89 7.49 9.50
CA GLY A 131 2.42 8.69 10.14
C GLY A 131 2.67 9.70 9.02
N ILE A 132 1.82 10.71 9.00
CA ILE A 132 1.93 11.86 8.11
C ILE A 132 3.40 12.26 8.13
N LEU A 133 4.04 12.23 6.96
CA LEU A 133 5.32 12.88 6.76
C LEU A 133 5.20 14.27 7.37
N GLU A 134 5.83 14.47 8.55
CA GLU A 134 5.83 15.77 9.20
C GLU A 134 6.29 16.78 8.16
N ARG A 135 5.39 17.66 7.77
CA ARG A 135 5.70 18.84 6.99
C ARG A 135 6.78 19.58 7.77
N GLY A 136 8.03 19.46 7.32
CA GLY A 136 9.12 20.22 7.85
C GLY A 136 8.71 21.68 7.97
N GLY A 137 8.71 22.18 9.18
CA GLY A 137 8.34 23.56 9.48
C GLY A 137 9.19 24.51 8.67
N THR A 138 8.55 25.27 7.80
CA THR A 138 9.17 26.44 7.19
C THR A 138 9.37 27.46 8.28
N SER A 139 10.63 27.60 8.69
CA SER A 139 11.10 28.74 9.48
C SER A 139 10.76 30.03 8.76
N SER A 140 9.81 30.77 9.29
CA SER A 140 9.49 32.12 8.86
C SER A 140 10.59 33.07 9.31
N SER A 141 11.51 33.38 8.41
CA SER A 141 12.40 34.54 8.58
C SER A 141 11.64 35.80 8.19
N LYS A 142 11.35 36.66 9.15
CA LYS A 142 10.88 38.02 8.89
C LYS A 142 12.03 38.86 8.32
N PRO A 143 11.80 39.62 7.26
CA PRO A 143 12.72 40.72 6.91
C PRO A 143 12.34 41.98 7.71
N TYR A 144 13.35 42.68 8.12
CA TYR A 144 13.28 44.07 8.58
C TYR A 144 12.80 44.98 7.46
#